data_a2674276e35e68df283a79a4e33075ea
#
_entry.id   a2674276e35e68df283a79a4e33075ea
#
_cell.length_a   1.000
_cell.length_b   1.000
_cell.length_c   1.000
_cell.angle_alpha   90.00
_cell.angle_beta   90.00
_cell.angle_gamma   90.00
#
_symmetry.space_group_name_H-M   'P 1'
#
loop_
_entity.id
_entity.type
_entity.pdbx_description
1 polymer ?
#
loop_
_entity_poly.entity_id
_entity_poly.type
_entity_poly.pdbx_seq_one_letter_code
_entity_poly.pdbx_strand_id
1 'polypeptide(L)'
;MGKAVFLMKSILIGDPAMCKRAFPASVRTQLGAWTQLPDVPVTREEILAQPNLYRDTELIFSTWDMPHFTREELQKCFPALRAVFYAAGSVQHFAREFLAAGAHVFSAWAANAIPVAEYAAAQILLANKGFHYAVRASRSPEGRHRALERFWQMPGSFDTPVGILGAGMVGRS
;
A
#
# COMPACT_ATOMS: atom_id res chain seq x y z
N MET A 1 -26.11 15.28 -29.25
CA MET A 1 -25.67 13.89 -29.36
C MET A 1 -24.62 13.63 -28.29
N GLY A 2 -25.03 12.99 -27.17
CA GLY A 2 -24.11 12.61 -26.11
C GLY A 2 -23.17 11.51 -26.64
N LYS A 3 -21.85 11.75 -26.53
CA LYS A 3 -20.88 10.68 -26.76
C LYS A 3 -21.16 9.58 -25.75
N ALA A 4 -21.42 8.37 -26.22
CA ALA A 4 -21.45 7.20 -25.34
C ALA A 4 -20.07 7.09 -24.70
N VAL A 5 -20.00 7.31 -23.39
CA VAL A 5 -18.75 7.10 -22.64
C VAL A 5 -18.63 5.59 -22.45
N PHE A 6 -17.75 4.97 -23.23
CA PHE A 6 -17.39 3.57 -23.01
C PHE A 6 -16.51 3.50 -21.75
N LEU A 7 -17.07 3.00 -20.67
CA LEU A 7 -16.32 2.73 -19.45
C LEU A 7 -15.44 1.50 -19.66
N MET A 8 -14.18 1.60 -19.27
CA MET A 8 -13.26 0.46 -19.28
C MET A 8 -13.71 -0.59 -18.26
N LYS A 9 -13.65 -1.87 -18.64
CA LYS A 9 -13.99 -2.96 -17.72
C LYS A 9 -12.88 -3.15 -16.69
N SER A 10 -13.25 -3.13 -15.42
CA SER A 10 -12.31 -3.27 -14.32
C SER A 10 -12.72 -4.36 -13.34
N ILE A 11 -11.72 -4.89 -12.65
CA ILE A 11 -11.89 -5.75 -11.48
C ILE A 11 -11.07 -5.23 -10.30
N LEU A 12 -11.47 -5.68 -9.11
CA LEU A 12 -10.78 -5.42 -7.87
C LEU A 12 -10.24 -6.75 -7.34
N ILE A 13 -8.93 -6.81 -7.04
CA ILE A 13 -8.28 -8.02 -6.53
C ILE A 13 -7.64 -7.71 -5.17
N GLY A 14 -7.84 -8.57 -4.17
CA GLY A 14 -7.20 -8.49 -2.86
C GLY A 14 -8.14 -8.76 -1.69
N ASP A 15 -7.65 -8.56 -0.49
CA ASP A 15 -8.46 -8.68 0.73
C ASP A 15 -9.60 -7.66 0.75
N PRO A 16 -10.85 -8.07 1.04
CA PRO A 16 -12.02 -7.19 1.00
C PRO A 16 -11.92 -5.97 1.92
N ALA A 17 -11.37 -6.13 3.13
CA ALA A 17 -11.25 -5.05 4.10
C ALA A 17 -10.21 -4.01 3.65
N MET A 18 -9.07 -4.48 3.10
CA MET A 18 -8.02 -3.62 2.57
C MET A 18 -8.49 -2.89 1.31
N CYS A 19 -9.18 -3.58 0.41
CA CYS A 19 -9.78 -2.99 -0.79
C CYS A 19 -10.81 -1.91 -0.45
N LYS A 20 -11.68 -2.14 0.52
CA LYS A 20 -12.65 -1.15 0.99
C LYS A 20 -11.97 0.10 1.57
N ARG A 21 -10.85 -0.09 2.26
CA ARG A 21 -10.06 1.00 2.83
C ARG A 21 -9.33 1.82 1.76
N ALA A 22 -8.71 1.14 0.79
CA ALA A 22 -7.95 1.79 -0.28
C ALA A 22 -8.84 2.47 -1.33
N PHE A 23 -10.04 1.91 -1.57
CA PHE A 23 -11.00 2.41 -2.56
C PHE A 23 -12.35 2.74 -1.89
N PRO A 24 -12.42 3.74 -1.00
CA PRO A 24 -13.67 4.18 -0.38
C PRO A 24 -14.64 4.77 -1.41
N ALA A 25 -15.89 4.98 -1.03
CA ALA A 25 -16.95 5.50 -1.92
C ALA A 25 -16.54 6.79 -2.66
N SER A 26 -15.84 7.71 -1.99
CA SER A 26 -15.34 8.94 -2.60
C SER A 26 -14.38 8.70 -3.78
N VAL A 27 -13.47 7.74 -3.64
CA VAL A 27 -12.52 7.34 -4.71
C VAL A 27 -13.27 6.66 -5.84
N ARG A 28 -14.22 5.76 -5.54
CA ARG A 28 -15.04 5.07 -6.54
C ARG A 28 -15.87 6.05 -7.37
N THR A 29 -16.44 7.08 -6.73
CA THR A 29 -17.15 8.14 -7.44
C THR A 29 -16.24 8.88 -8.40
N GLN A 30 -15.00 9.21 -8.01
CA GLN A 30 -14.03 9.85 -8.89
C GLN A 30 -13.63 8.96 -10.08
N LEU A 31 -13.49 7.66 -9.87
CA LEU A 31 -13.16 6.69 -10.91
C LEU A 31 -14.31 6.47 -11.89
N GLY A 32 -15.55 6.78 -11.49
CA GLY A 32 -16.77 6.53 -12.27
C GLY A 32 -16.83 7.18 -13.65
N ALA A 33 -15.95 8.16 -13.93
CA ALA A 33 -15.81 8.75 -15.27
C ALA A 33 -15.08 7.83 -16.28
N TRP A 34 -14.30 6.87 -15.80
CA TRP A 34 -13.46 5.98 -16.63
C TRP A 34 -13.81 4.51 -16.50
N THR A 35 -14.23 4.10 -15.31
CA THR A 35 -14.54 2.71 -15.01
C THR A 35 -15.52 2.59 -13.85
N GLN A 36 -16.24 1.48 -13.81
CA GLN A 36 -17.11 1.12 -12.69
C GLN A 36 -16.41 0.06 -11.85
N LEU A 37 -15.78 0.50 -10.76
CA LEU A 37 -15.05 -0.40 -9.88
C LEU A 37 -16.02 -1.29 -9.08
N PRO A 38 -15.90 -2.65 -9.16
CA PRO A 38 -16.75 -3.57 -8.42
C PRO A 38 -16.66 -3.35 -6.90
N ASP A 39 -17.75 -3.60 -6.18
CA ASP A 39 -17.78 -3.50 -4.72
C ASP A 39 -17.06 -4.65 -4.02
N VAL A 40 -17.11 -5.83 -4.63
CA VAL A 40 -16.53 -7.06 -4.11
C VAL A 40 -15.26 -7.39 -4.88
N PRO A 41 -14.12 -7.52 -4.22
CA PRO A 41 -12.91 -8.01 -4.85
C PRO A 41 -13.04 -9.50 -5.18
N VAL A 42 -12.35 -9.91 -6.24
CA VAL A 42 -12.23 -11.31 -6.65
C VAL A 42 -10.90 -11.88 -6.19
N THR A 43 -10.87 -13.19 -5.92
CA THR A 43 -9.66 -13.92 -5.56
C THR A 43 -8.97 -14.48 -6.81
N ARG A 44 -7.68 -14.83 -6.66
CA ARG A 44 -6.94 -15.51 -7.73
C ARG A 44 -7.57 -16.85 -8.09
N GLU A 45 -8.05 -17.60 -7.10
CA GLU A 45 -8.67 -18.90 -7.26
C GLU A 45 -9.95 -18.81 -8.10
N GLU A 46 -10.80 -17.81 -7.83
CA GLU A 46 -12.03 -17.55 -8.61
C GLU A 46 -11.69 -17.18 -10.06
N ILE A 47 -10.66 -16.35 -10.27
CA ILE A 47 -10.21 -15.96 -11.61
C ILE A 47 -9.72 -17.18 -12.39
N LEU A 48 -8.90 -18.03 -11.78
CA LEU A 48 -8.35 -19.21 -12.43
C LEU A 48 -9.41 -20.29 -12.69
N ALA A 49 -10.42 -20.39 -11.84
CA ALA A 49 -11.54 -21.31 -12.01
C ALA A 49 -12.43 -20.91 -13.21
N GLN A 50 -12.59 -19.62 -13.47
CA GLN A 50 -13.48 -19.11 -14.51
C GLN A 50 -12.81 -18.04 -15.42
N PRO A 51 -11.68 -18.37 -16.08
CA PRO A 51 -10.84 -17.39 -16.78
C PRO A 51 -11.61 -16.62 -17.87
N ASN A 52 -12.61 -17.25 -18.49
CA ASN A 52 -13.38 -16.63 -19.57
C ASN A 52 -14.21 -15.41 -19.13
N LEU A 53 -14.54 -15.30 -17.83
CA LEU A 53 -15.28 -14.15 -17.29
C LEU A 53 -14.46 -12.88 -17.23
N TYR A 54 -13.13 -13.00 -17.27
CA TYR A 54 -12.19 -11.90 -17.07
C TYR A 54 -11.43 -11.48 -18.33
N ARG A 55 -11.70 -12.14 -19.48
CA ARG A 55 -10.96 -11.93 -20.72
C ARG A 55 -11.05 -10.51 -21.29
N ASP A 56 -12.11 -9.81 -20.99
CA ASP A 56 -12.35 -8.42 -21.44
C ASP A 56 -12.01 -7.38 -20.36
N THR A 57 -11.37 -7.80 -19.26
CA THR A 57 -10.86 -6.91 -18.22
C THR A 57 -9.72 -6.07 -18.77
N GLU A 58 -9.89 -4.75 -18.75
CA GLU A 58 -8.88 -3.78 -19.20
C GLU A 58 -8.05 -3.22 -18.03
N LEU A 59 -8.66 -3.10 -16.85
CA LEU A 59 -8.03 -2.52 -15.67
C LEU A 59 -8.14 -3.45 -14.46
N ILE A 60 -7.05 -3.58 -13.72
CA ILE A 60 -7.01 -4.23 -12.41
C ILE A 60 -6.72 -3.17 -11.36
N PHE A 61 -7.54 -3.10 -10.33
CA PHE A 61 -7.27 -2.33 -9.12
C PHE A 61 -6.93 -3.29 -7.98
N SER A 62 -5.91 -2.97 -7.20
CA SER A 62 -5.48 -3.80 -6.08
C SER A 62 -4.80 -2.97 -5.00
N THR A 63 -4.55 -3.60 -3.86
CA THR A 63 -3.80 -3.04 -2.74
C THR A 63 -2.93 -4.14 -2.13
N TRP A 64 -2.62 -4.09 -0.81
CA TRP A 64 -1.87 -5.17 -0.17
C TRP A 64 -2.49 -6.54 -0.49
N ASP A 65 -1.67 -7.58 -0.51
CA ASP A 65 -2.04 -8.96 -0.86
C ASP A 65 -2.43 -9.17 -2.34
N MET A 66 -1.93 -8.30 -3.25
CA MET A 66 -2.01 -8.59 -4.69
C MET A 66 -1.36 -9.95 -4.99
N PRO A 67 -2.11 -10.94 -5.52
CA PRO A 67 -1.57 -12.25 -5.77
C PRO A 67 -0.59 -12.25 -6.96
N HIS A 68 0.30 -13.22 -6.96
CA HIS A 68 1.19 -13.48 -8.09
C HIS A 68 0.42 -14.26 -9.17
N PHE A 69 0.60 -13.84 -10.43
CA PHE A 69 0.13 -14.57 -11.62
C PHE A 69 1.33 -14.91 -12.49
N THR A 70 1.31 -16.09 -13.10
CA THR A 70 2.26 -16.42 -14.16
C THR A 70 1.88 -15.72 -15.46
N ARG A 71 2.81 -15.65 -16.39
CA ARG A 71 2.54 -15.07 -17.72
C ARG A 71 1.44 -15.81 -18.46
N GLU A 72 1.42 -17.12 -18.39
CA GLU A 72 0.39 -17.98 -19.00
C GLU A 72 -0.99 -17.72 -18.40
N GLU A 73 -1.08 -17.57 -17.08
CA GLU A 73 -2.31 -17.21 -16.40
C GLU A 73 -2.81 -15.84 -16.83
N LEU A 74 -1.93 -14.85 -16.93
CA LEU A 74 -2.29 -13.51 -17.41
C LEU A 74 -2.81 -13.53 -18.85
N GLN A 75 -2.14 -14.24 -19.75
CA GLN A 75 -2.58 -14.38 -21.14
C GLN A 75 -3.94 -15.09 -21.26
N LYS A 76 -4.19 -16.08 -20.40
CA LYS A 76 -5.43 -16.84 -20.38
C LYS A 76 -6.59 -16.03 -19.80
N CYS A 77 -6.36 -15.36 -18.66
CA CYS A 77 -7.41 -14.68 -17.90
C CYS A 77 -7.64 -13.24 -18.36
N PHE A 78 -6.58 -12.53 -18.76
CA PHE A 78 -6.60 -11.09 -18.99
C PHE A 78 -5.97 -10.65 -20.31
N PRO A 79 -6.35 -11.22 -21.47
CA PRO A 79 -5.75 -10.87 -22.75
C PRO A 79 -6.01 -9.41 -23.17
N ALA A 80 -7.01 -8.74 -22.59
CA ALA A 80 -7.34 -7.34 -22.85
C ALA A 80 -6.73 -6.37 -21.84
N LEU A 81 -5.93 -6.85 -20.88
CA LEU A 81 -5.42 -6.04 -19.77
C LEU A 81 -4.47 -4.94 -20.27
N ARG A 82 -4.74 -3.72 -19.87
CA ARG A 82 -3.97 -2.52 -20.19
C ARG A 82 -3.17 -1.98 -19.01
N ALA A 83 -3.78 -2.00 -17.83
CA ALA A 83 -3.13 -1.42 -16.65
C ALA A 83 -3.53 -2.08 -15.33
N VAL A 84 -2.58 -2.06 -14.39
CA VAL A 84 -2.77 -2.41 -12.98
C VAL A 84 -2.52 -1.17 -12.14
N PHE A 85 -3.48 -0.80 -11.30
CA PHE A 85 -3.39 0.29 -10.32
C PHE A 85 -3.28 -0.30 -8.92
N TYR A 86 -2.10 -0.21 -8.34
CA TYR A 86 -1.77 -0.75 -7.03
C TYR A 86 -1.75 0.35 -5.97
N ALA A 87 -2.75 0.37 -5.11
CA ALA A 87 -2.94 1.39 -4.06
C ALA A 87 -2.05 1.14 -2.81
N ALA A 88 -0.81 0.72 -3.03
CA ALA A 88 0.21 0.55 -2.00
C ALA A 88 1.62 0.83 -2.57
N GLY A 89 2.67 0.41 -1.86
CA GLY A 89 4.04 0.79 -2.18
C GLY A 89 4.72 -0.13 -3.20
N SER A 90 5.47 -1.13 -2.73
CA SER A 90 6.31 -1.98 -3.58
C SER A 90 5.50 -2.93 -4.44
N VAL A 91 5.84 -2.98 -5.73
CA VAL A 91 5.23 -3.87 -6.73
C VAL A 91 6.16 -5.03 -7.15
N GLN A 92 7.33 -5.15 -6.53
CA GLN A 92 8.39 -6.09 -6.95
C GLN A 92 7.95 -7.56 -6.96
N HIS A 93 7.04 -7.94 -6.08
CA HIS A 93 6.59 -9.32 -5.92
C HIS A 93 5.65 -9.80 -7.03
N PHE A 94 5.01 -8.91 -7.80
CA PHE A 94 4.05 -9.30 -8.84
C PHE A 94 4.27 -8.60 -10.19
N ALA A 95 4.84 -7.39 -10.23
CA ALA A 95 4.79 -6.53 -11.41
C ALA A 95 5.49 -7.10 -12.65
N ARG A 96 6.53 -7.92 -12.48
CA ARG A 96 7.35 -8.43 -13.59
C ARG A 96 6.52 -9.13 -14.66
N GLU A 97 5.61 -10.02 -14.25
CA GLU A 97 4.80 -10.81 -15.16
C GLU A 97 3.75 -9.95 -15.87
N PHE A 98 3.17 -8.97 -15.19
CA PHE A 98 2.24 -8.00 -15.78
C PHE A 98 2.94 -7.13 -16.85
N LEU A 99 4.12 -6.61 -16.53
CA LEU A 99 4.92 -5.84 -17.49
C LEU A 99 5.34 -6.69 -18.71
N ALA A 100 5.74 -7.94 -18.48
CA ALA A 100 6.10 -8.87 -19.55
C ALA A 100 4.89 -9.28 -20.41
N ALA A 101 3.68 -9.22 -19.85
CA ALA A 101 2.42 -9.41 -20.60
C ALA A 101 1.96 -8.15 -21.34
N GLY A 102 2.68 -7.03 -21.23
CA GLY A 102 2.39 -5.77 -21.91
C GLY A 102 1.48 -4.80 -21.14
N ALA A 103 1.10 -5.11 -19.91
CA ALA A 103 0.30 -4.21 -19.08
C ALA A 103 1.18 -3.16 -18.39
N HIS A 104 0.64 -1.95 -18.23
CA HIS A 104 1.27 -0.93 -17.40
C HIS A 104 0.99 -1.18 -15.91
N VAL A 105 1.98 -0.94 -15.05
CA VAL A 105 1.81 -1.07 -13.59
C VAL A 105 2.08 0.27 -12.92
N PHE A 106 1.06 0.78 -12.24
CA PHE A 106 1.10 2.01 -11.47
C PHE A 106 1.03 1.70 -9.98
N SER A 107 1.87 2.34 -9.20
CA SER A 107 1.94 2.17 -7.75
C SER A 107 1.72 3.51 -7.04
N ALA A 108 1.01 3.49 -5.92
CA ALA A 108 0.83 4.65 -5.05
C ALA A 108 2.00 4.83 -4.05
N TRP A 109 3.22 4.43 -4.44
CA TRP A 109 4.41 4.39 -3.57
C TRP A 109 4.71 5.72 -2.88
N ALA A 110 4.51 6.85 -3.58
CA ALA A 110 4.74 8.17 -3.03
C ALA A 110 3.73 8.51 -1.91
N ALA A 111 2.45 8.29 -2.15
CA ALA A 111 1.41 8.47 -1.14
C ALA A 111 1.58 7.51 0.04
N ASN A 112 1.97 6.25 -0.23
CA ASN A 112 2.23 5.25 0.80
C ASN A 112 3.46 5.60 1.67
N ALA A 113 4.40 6.40 1.17
CA ALA A 113 5.58 6.81 1.93
C ALA A 113 5.25 7.79 3.07
N ILE A 114 4.23 8.62 2.92
CA ILE A 114 3.85 9.65 3.90
C ILE A 114 3.61 9.07 5.30
N PRO A 115 2.65 8.16 5.52
CA PRO A 115 2.40 7.61 6.85
C PRO A 115 3.58 6.81 7.41
N VAL A 116 4.45 6.26 6.56
CA VAL A 116 5.67 5.58 7.00
C VAL A 116 6.70 6.58 7.53
N ALA A 117 6.86 7.72 6.85
CA ALA A 117 7.74 8.79 7.30
C ALA A 117 7.25 9.41 8.62
N GLU A 118 5.94 9.67 8.75
CA GLU A 118 5.32 10.14 10.00
C GLU A 118 5.58 9.18 11.16
N TYR A 119 5.39 7.88 10.94
CA TYR A 119 5.67 6.86 11.94
C TYR A 119 7.16 6.86 12.32
N ALA A 120 8.06 6.89 11.35
CA ALA A 120 9.51 6.91 11.59
C ALA A 120 9.92 8.15 12.40
N ALA A 121 9.45 9.34 12.03
CA ALA A 121 9.71 10.58 12.75
C ALA A 121 9.20 10.51 14.21
N ALA A 122 8.00 10.00 14.42
CA ALA A 122 7.45 9.80 15.76
C ALA A 122 8.32 8.85 16.60
N GLN A 123 8.78 7.73 16.02
CA GLN A 123 9.66 6.78 16.71
C GLN A 123 11.01 7.40 17.07
N ILE A 124 11.59 8.20 16.19
CA ILE A 124 12.86 8.93 16.46
C ILE A 124 12.69 9.88 17.65
N LEU A 125 11.62 10.68 17.64
CA LEU A 125 11.32 11.61 18.72
C LEU A 125 11.13 10.88 20.07
N LEU A 126 10.36 9.79 20.08
CA LEU A 126 10.13 8.98 21.26
C LEU A 126 11.42 8.31 21.77
N ALA A 127 12.26 7.81 20.84
CA ALA A 127 13.54 7.19 21.19
C ALA A 127 14.48 8.20 21.84
N ASN A 128 14.63 9.40 21.26
CA ASN A 128 15.47 10.48 21.78
C ASN A 128 15.00 10.97 23.17
N LYS A 129 13.70 10.86 23.47
CA LYS A 129 13.14 11.18 24.79
C LYS A 129 13.17 10.00 25.77
N GLY A 130 13.70 8.84 25.38
CA GLY A 130 13.78 7.66 26.25
C GLY A 130 12.43 7.00 26.55
N PHE A 131 11.40 7.30 25.77
CA PHE A 131 10.03 6.83 26.02
C PHE A 131 9.94 5.31 26.14
N HIS A 132 10.55 4.58 25.22
CA HIS A 132 10.47 3.11 25.20
C HIS A 132 11.13 2.46 26.43
N TYR A 133 12.20 3.06 26.93
CA TYR A 133 12.83 2.63 28.18
C TYR A 133 11.92 2.96 29.38
N ALA A 134 11.41 4.19 29.45
CA ALA A 134 10.56 4.63 30.55
C ALA A 134 9.29 3.78 30.69
N VAL A 135 8.60 3.46 29.59
CA VAL A 135 7.41 2.59 29.59
C VAL A 135 7.72 1.20 30.16
N ARG A 136 8.85 0.61 29.78
CA ARG A 136 9.24 -0.71 30.29
C ARG A 136 9.65 -0.66 31.77
N ALA A 137 10.44 0.34 32.15
CA ALA A 137 10.95 0.47 33.51
C ALA A 137 9.85 0.84 34.53
N SER A 138 8.90 1.68 34.15
CA SER A 138 7.84 2.18 35.06
C SER A 138 6.80 1.14 35.47
N ARG A 139 7.01 -0.14 35.20
CA ARG A 139 6.15 -1.24 35.66
C ARG A 139 6.30 -1.57 37.16
N SER A 140 7.36 -1.06 37.79
CA SER A 140 7.57 -1.16 39.25
C SER A 140 7.95 0.20 39.84
N PRO A 141 7.78 0.41 41.15
CA PRO A 141 8.22 1.64 41.84
C PRO A 141 9.70 1.94 41.64
N GLU A 142 10.56 0.94 41.79
CA GLU A 142 12.02 1.04 41.62
C GLU A 142 12.38 1.32 40.17
N GLY A 143 11.65 0.70 39.25
CA GLY A 143 11.81 0.95 37.81
C GLY A 143 11.43 2.38 37.41
N ARG A 144 10.40 2.96 38.07
CA ARG A 144 10.03 4.36 37.85
C ARG A 144 11.15 5.30 38.26
N HIS A 145 11.80 5.05 39.39
CA HIS A 145 12.94 5.87 39.83
C HIS A 145 14.09 5.80 38.80
N ARG A 146 14.46 4.61 38.38
CA ARG A 146 15.47 4.43 37.30
C ARG A 146 15.08 5.08 35.97
N ALA A 147 13.79 5.10 35.65
CA ALA A 147 13.32 5.77 34.44
C ALA A 147 13.51 7.29 34.51
N LEU A 148 13.26 7.90 35.67
CA LEU A 148 13.51 9.32 35.91
C LEU A 148 15.00 9.67 35.83
N GLU A 149 15.85 8.88 36.48
CA GLU A 149 17.32 9.06 36.37
C GLU A 149 17.81 8.98 34.94
N ARG A 150 17.33 7.95 34.17
CA ARG A 150 17.68 7.77 32.76
C ARG A 150 17.17 8.90 31.87
N PHE A 151 15.99 9.47 32.17
CA PHE A 151 15.40 10.58 31.42
C PHE A 151 16.36 11.77 31.32
N TRP A 152 17.04 12.13 32.40
CA TRP A 152 18.01 13.23 32.42
C TRP A 152 19.28 12.96 31.63
N GLN A 153 19.52 11.69 31.27
CA GLN A 153 20.68 11.28 30.45
C GLN A 153 20.33 11.14 28.96
N MET A 154 19.05 11.29 28.61
CA MET A 154 18.65 11.18 27.20
C MET A 154 19.04 12.44 26.41
N PRO A 155 19.50 12.27 25.15
CA PRO A 155 19.96 13.41 24.35
C PRO A 155 18.87 14.42 24.04
N GLY A 156 17.61 13.99 24.06
CA GLY A 156 16.50 14.81 23.57
C GLY A 156 16.50 14.92 22.06
N SER A 157 15.73 15.87 21.53
CA SER A 157 15.67 16.10 20.07
C SER A 157 16.24 17.46 19.65
N PHE A 158 16.66 18.27 20.64
CA PHE A 158 17.28 19.56 20.36
C PHE A 158 18.77 19.35 20.03
N ASP A 159 19.17 19.84 18.87
CA ASP A 159 20.56 19.77 18.37
C ASP A 159 21.16 18.36 18.37
N THR A 160 20.31 17.35 18.24
CA THR A 160 20.73 15.95 18.22
C THR A 160 20.73 15.44 16.79
N PRO A 161 21.89 15.01 16.25
CA PRO A 161 21.97 14.51 14.89
C PRO A 161 21.27 13.15 14.75
N VAL A 162 20.53 12.96 13.67
CA VAL A 162 19.89 11.71 13.29
C VAL A 162 20.42 11.25 11.94
N GLY A 163 21.01 10.05 11.91
CA GLY A 163 21.48 9.44 10.67
C GLY A 163 20.34 8.73 9.93
N ILE A 164 20.16 9.01 8.64
CA ILE A 164 19.17 8.34 7.79
C ILE A 164 19.91 7.54 6.72
N LEU A 165 19.66 6.23 6.67
CA LEU A 165 20.17 5.35 5.62
C LEU A 165 19.11 5.19 4.54
N GLY A 166 19.39 5.75 3.36
CA GLY A 166 18.48 5.75 2.21
C GLY A 166 17.71 7.06 2.06
N ALA A 167 17.87 7.72 0.90
CA ALA A 167 17.23 8.97 0.55
C ALA A 167 16.10 8.75 -0.48
N GLY A 168 15.31 7.70 -0.31
CA GLY A 168 14.06 7.44 -1.05
C GLY A 168 12.93 8.36 -0.59
N MET A 169 11.68 8.07 -1.00
CA MET A 169 10.53 8.93 -0.62
C MET A 169 10.37 9.03 0.90
N VAL A 170 10.46 7.93 1.62
CA VAL A 170 10.36 7.95 3.10
C VAL A 170 11.50 8.75 3.73
N GLY A 171 12.73 8.58 3.26
CA GLY A 171 13.88 9.25 3.87
C GLY A 171 14.00 10.73 3.53
N ARG A 172 13.21 11.25 2.59
CA ARG A 172 13.18 12.67 2.19
C ARG A 172 11.94 13.41 2.68
N SER A 173 10.92 12.68 3.15
CA SER A 173 9.73 13.26 3.75
C SER A 173 10.00 13.67 5.19
#